data_aaa420ee1fad85b1ea4b804aeb3c078d
#
_entry.id   aaa420ee1fad85b1ea4b804aeb3c078d
#
_cell.length_a   1.000
_cell.length_b   1.000
_cell.length_c   1.000
_cell.angle_alpha   90.00
_cell.angle_beta   90.00
_cell.angle_gamma   90.00
#
_symmetry.space_group_name_H-M   'P 1'
#
loop_
_entity.id
_entity.type
_entity.pdbx_description
1 polymer ?
#
loop_
_entity_poly.entity_id
_entity_poly.type
_entity_poly.pdbx_seq_one_letter_code
_entity_poly.pdbx_strand_id
1 'polypeptide(L)'
;MGFTILGTGSALPERSVSNDELSEFLDTSDEWIFTRTGIKSRHVCTTESLDDLAVAASERALQVSGIDASQLDLIVCSTTTGDHLVPAEACAVAERLGAACPAFDVSAACAGFVFALDV
;
A
#
# COMPACT_ATOMS: atom_id res chain seq x y z
N MET A 1 -14.85 -9.61 20.16
CA MET A 1 -14.91 -9.99 18.74
C MET A 1 -13.47 -10.24 18.32
N GLY A 2 -13.19 -11.31 17.59
CA GLY A 2 -11.84 -11.61 17.09
C GLY A 2 -11.83 -11.61 15.57
N PHE A 3 -10.68 -11.38 14.95
CA PHE A 3 -10.48 -11.51 13.51
C PHE A 3 -9.33 -12.47 13.22
N THR A 4 -9.28 -12.99 12.01
CA THR A 4 -8.20 -13.87 11.54
C THR A 4 -7.65 -13.31 10.24
N ILE A 5 -6.32 -13.17 10.15
CA ILE A 5 -5.65 -12.81 8.90
C ILE A 5 -5.53 -14.09 8.07
N LEU A 6 -6.16 -14.11 6.90
CA LEU A 6 -6.17 -15.25 5.98
C LEU A 6 -5.07 -15.18 4.93
N GLY A 7 -4.63 -13.98 4.58
CA GLY A 7 -3.57 -13.77 3.60
C GLY A 7 -2.96 -12.40 3.71
N THR A 8 -1.73 -12.27 3.25
CA THR A 8 -1.02 -11.00 3.14
C THR A 8 -0.39 -10.89 1.76
N GLY A 9 -0.25 -9.67 1.27
CA GLY A 9 0.41 -9.39 0.01
C GLY A 9 1.12 -8.04 0.07
N SER A 10 2.17 -7.89 -0.72
CA SER A 10 2.92 -6.65 -0.83
C SER A 10 3.31 -6.40 -2.28
N ALA A 11 3.40 -5.13 -2.65
CA ALA A 11 3.97 -4.69 -3.91
C ALA A 11 4.85 -3.48 -3.66
N LEU A 12 5.96 -3.41 -4.35
CA LEU A 12 6.91 -2.30 -4.29
C LEU A 12 7.19 -1.81 -5.71
N PRO A 13 7.42 -0.51 -5.90
CA PRO A 13 7.95 0.00 -7.14
C PRO A 13 9.24 -0.72 -7.54
N GLU A 14 9.52 -0.81 -8.83
CA GLU A 14 10.70 -1.51 -9.33
C GLU A 14 12.00 -0.78 -8.97
N ARG A 15 12.00 0.56 -9.06
CA ARG A 15 13.19 1.37 -8.81
C ARG A 15 13.54 1.41 -7.32
N SER A 16 14.74 0.94 -6.98
CA SER A 16 15.36 1.12 -5.66
C SER A 16 16.38 2.25 -5.71
N VAL A 17 16.34 3.14 -4.71
CA VAL A 17 17.24 4.29 -4.54
C VAL A 17 18.02 4.12 -3.24
N SER A 18 19.36 4.12 -3.32
CA SER A 18 20.23 4.00 -2.15
C SER A 18 20.38 5.33 -1.39
N ASN A 19 20.94 5.28 -0.18
CA ASN A 19 21.30 6.48 0.56
C ASN A 19 22.40 7.29 -0.15
N ASP A 20 23.36 6.61 -0.77
CA ASP A 20 24.45 7.27 -1.51
C ASP A 20 23.89 8.03 -2.71
N GLU A 21 22.95 7.44 -3.45
CA GLU A 21 22.26 8.11 -4.56
C GLU A 21 21.48 9.36 -4.09
N LEU A 22 20.86 9.32 -2.91
CA LEU A 22 20.22 10.51 -2.32
C LEU A 22 21.24 11.61 -1.98
N SER A 23 22.43 11.21 -1.54
CA SER A 23 23.49 12.16 -1.16
C SER A 23 24.06 12.95 -2.35
N GLU A 24 23.79 12.52 -3.58
CA GLU A 24 24.20 13.25 -4.78
C GLU A 24 23.45 14.59 -4.93
N PHE A 25 22.26 14.73 -4.36
CA PHE A 25 21.41 15.91 -4.52
C PHE A 25 20.79 16.44 -3.21
N LEU A 26 20.97 15.74 -2.09
CA LEU A 26 20.55 16.15 -0.77
C LEU A 26 21.75 16.27 0.16
N ASP A 27 21.70 17.23 1.07
CA ASP A 27 22.72 17.37 2.13
C ASP A 27 22.50 16.31 3.22
N THR A 28 22.97 15.09 2.95
CA THR A 28 22.84 13.91 3.82
C THR A 28 23.95 12.91 3.55
N SER A 29 23.96 11.78 4.26
CA SER A 29 24.88 10.66 4.05
C SER A 29 24.24 9.33 4.41
N ASP A 30 24.78 8.20 3.92
CA ASP A 30 24.35 6.87 4.34
C ASP A 30 24.46 6.70 5.85
N GLU A 31 25.55 7.14 6.46
CA GLU A 31 25.75 7.08 7.92
C GLU A 31 24.68 7.85 8.68
N TRP A 32 24.33 9.07 8.22
CA TRP A 32 23.32 9.89 8.85
C TRP A 32 21.93 9.26 8.79
N ILE A 33 21.54 8.74 7.63
CA ILE A 33 20.24 8.10 7.41
C ILE A 33 20.18 6.77 8.17
N PHE A 34 21.18 5.92 7.97
CA PHE A 34 21.18 4.56 8.53
C PHE A 34 21.17 4.55 10.05
N THR A 35 21.99 5.37 10.70
CA THR A 35 22.06 5.41 12.17
C THR A 35 20.76 5.85 12.84
N ARG A 36 19.90 6.63 12.13
CA ARG A 36 18.63 7.13 12.63
C ARG A 36 17.42 6.27 12.26
N THR A 37 17.51 5.55 11.16
CA THR A 37 16.35 4.87 10.57
C THR A 37 16.56 3.38 10.34
N GLY A 38 17.80 2.93 10.24
CA GLY A 38 18.16 1.58 9.78
C GLY A 38 17.92 1.36 8.28
N ILE A 39 17.52 2.39 7.52
CA ILE A 39 17.17 2.30 6.11
C ILE A 39 18.41 2.49 5.25
N LYS A 40 18.67 1.56 4.32
CA LYS A 40 19.76 1.64 3.34
C LYS A 40 19.27 2.05 1.95
N SER A 41 18.05 1.70 1.62
CA SER A 41 17.43 2.03 0.34
C SER A 41 15.91 2.17 0.48
N ARG A 42 15.26 2.77 -0.49
CA ARG A 42 13.80 2.87 -0.62
C ARG A 42 13.40 2.63 -2.06
N HIS A 43 12.18 2.16 -2.25
CA HIS A 43 11.58 2.07 -3.56
C HIS A 43 10.83 3.36 -3.88
N VAL A 44 10.91 3.82 -5.12
CA VAL A 44 10.23 5.02 -5.60
C VAL A 44 9.46 4.70 -6.87
N CYS A 45 8.23 5.19 -6.95
CA CYS A 45 7.43 5.08 -8.17
C CYS A 45 8.08 5.89 -9.29
N THR A 46 8.13 5.31 -10.47
CA THR A 46 8.58 5.96 -11.71
C THR A 46 7.48 5.95 -12.77
N THR A 47 6.84 4.82 -12.95
CA THR A 47 5.74 4.60 -13.90
C THR A 47 4.53 3.99 -13.22
N GLU A 48 4.72 3.39 -12.05
CA GLU A 48 3.67 2.74 -11.27
C GLU A 48 2.82 3.79 -10.54
N SER A 49 1.51 3.60 -10.53
CA SER A 49 0.56 4.34 -9.71
C SER A 49 0.37 3.67 -8.34
N LEU A 50 -0.29 4.36 -7.40
CA LEU A 50 -0.71 3.72 -6.16
C LEU A 50 -1.72 2.60 -6.42
N ASP A 51 -2.64 2.80 -7.36
CA ASP A 51 -3.58 1.77 -7.83
C ASP A 51 -2.84 0.50 -8.27
N ASP A 52 -1.77 0.62 -9.07
CA ASP A 52 -1.02 -0.55 -9.56
C ASP A 52 -0.43 -1.35 -8.41
N LEU A 53 0.16 -0.68 -7.44
CA LEU A 53 0.76 -1.32 -6.27
C LEU A 53 -0.31 -1.93 -5.36
N ALA A 54 -1.41 -1.21 -5.12
CA ALA A 54 -2.50 -1.68 -4.27
C ALA A 54 -3.18 -2.92 -4.85
N VAL A 55 -3.46 -2.92 -6.15
CA VAL A 55 -4.03 -4.08 -6.86
C VAL A 55 -3.08 -5.26 -6.81
N ALA A 56 -1.80 -5.09 -7.16
CA ALA A 56 -0.83 -6.17 -7.15
C ALA A 56 -0.63 -6.78 -5.75
N ALA A 57 -0.63 -5.95 -4.70
CA ALA A 57 -0.57 -6.42 -3.32
C ALA A 57 -1.83 -7.20 -2.94
N SER A 58 -3.01 -6.71 -3.33
CA SER A 58 -4.30 -7.34 -3.05
C SER A 58 -4.43 -8.69 -3.76
N GLU A 59 -4.05 -8.78 -5.03
CA GLU A 59 -4.04 -10.05 -5.78
C GLU A 59 -3.17 -11.12 -5.09
N ARG A 60 -2.00 -10.73 -4.60
CA ARG A 60 -1.13 -11.64 -3.84
C ARG A 60 -1.75 -12.09 -2.53
N ALA A 61 -2.42 -11.17 -1.81
CA ALA A 61 -3.14 -11.50 -0.58
C ALA A 61 -4.29 -12.46 -0.84
N LEU A 62 -5.08 -12.24 -1.89
CA LEU A 62 -6.17 -13.13 -2.32
C LEU A 62 -5.64 -14.50 -2.71
N GLN A 63 -4.55 -14.55 -3.47
CA GLN A 63 -3.91 -15.83 -3.85
C GLN A 63 -3.46 -16.64 -2.63
N VAL A 64 -2.86 -15.98 -1.62
CA VAL A 64 -2.41 -16.65 -0.39
C VAL A 64 -3.60 -17.11 0.46
N SER A 65 -4.66 -16.30 0.54
CA SER A 65 -5.85 -16.62 1.33
C SER A 65 -6.73 -17.72 0.68
N GLY A 66 -6.64 -17.90 -0.63
CA GLY A 66 -7.54 -18.75 -1.40
C GLY A 66 -8.96 -18.19 -1.56
N ILE A 67 -9.15 -16.89 -1.27
CA ILE A 67 -10.44 -16.20 -1.41
C ILE A 67 -10.50 -15.53 -2.80
N ASP A 68 -11.64 -15.68 -3.48
CA ASP A 68 -11.92 -14.96 -4.71
C ASP A 68 -12.38 -13.53 -4.43
N ALA A 69 -12.03 -12.58 -5.30
CA ALA A 69 -12.42 -11.18 -5.13
C ALA A 69 -13.94 -10.98 -5.04
N SER A 70 -14.73 -11.84 -5.68
CA SER A 70 -16.21 -11.81 -5.60
C SER A 70 -16.76 -12.20 -4.21
N GLN A 71 -15.94 -12.76 -3.34
CA GLN A 71 -16.30 -13.15 -1.98
C GLN A 71 -15.97 -12.06 -0.94
N LEU A 72 -15.39 -10.95 -1.38
CA LEU A 72 -15.09 -9.82 -0.49
C LEU A 72 -16.38 -9.08 -0.12
N ASP A 73 -16.54 -8.79 1.16
CA ASP A 73 -17.67 -8.02 1.70
C ASP A 73 -17.35 -6.52 1.82
N LEU A 74 -16.05 -6.18 1.89
CA LEU A 74 -15.59 -4.82 2.08
C LEU A 74 -14.13 -4.65 1.62
N ILE A 75 -13.82 -3.51 1.00
CA ILE A 75 -12.45 -3.07 0.75
C ILE A 75 -12.22 -1.73 1.46
N VAL A 76 -11.18 -1.67 2.29
CA VAL A 76 -10.74 -0.44 2.97
C VAL A 76 -9.31 -0.13 2.54
N CYS A 77 -9.10 1.05 1.96
CA CYS A 77 -7.77 1.55 1.66
C CYS A 77 -7.35 2.58 2.70
N SER A 78 -6.21 2.35 3.34
CA SER A 78 -5.62 3.31 4.27
C SER A 78 -4.53 4.10 3.56
N THR A 79 -4.86 5.30 3.11
CA THR A 79 -3.95 6.19 2.39
C THR A 79 -4.18 7.66 2.70
N THR A 80 -3.12 8.47 2.60
CA THR A 80 -3.19 9.95 2.61
C THR A 80 -2.74 10.54 1.28
N THR A 81 -2.31 9.71 0.35
CA THR A 81 -1.71 10.08 -0.93
C THR A 81 -2.32 9.27 -2.08
N GLY A 82 -3.64 9.02 -2.02
CA GLY A 82 -4.36 8.34 -3.10
C GLY A 82 -4.17 9.03 -4.45
N ASP A 83 -4.21 8.27 -5.52
CA ASP A 83 -4.16 8.79 -6.90
C ASP A 83 -5.42 9.62 -7.21
N HIS A 84 -6.50 9.36 -6.46
CA HIS A 84 -7.81 10.00 -6.62
C HIS A 84 -8.34 10.54 -5.28
N LEU A 85 -9.09 11.65 -5.34
CA LEU A 85 -9.90 12.12 -4.22
C LEU A 85 -11.32 11.58 -4.29
N VAL A 86 -11.86 11.46 -5.49
CA VAL A 86 -13.22 10.97 -5.80
C VAL A 86 -13.19 10.36 -7.21
N PRO A 87 -13.59 9.09 -7.36
CA PRO A 87 -13.96 8.15 -6.29
C PRO A 87 -12.75 7.83 -5.37
N ALA A 88 -13.05 7.18 -4.23
CA ALA A 88 -12.01 6.73 -3.30
C ALA A 88 -11.03 5.73 -3.97
N GLU A 89 -9.78 5.70 -3.52
CA GLU A 89 -8.76 4.76 -4.00
C GLU A 89 -9.24 3.31 -3.89
N ALA A 90 -9.90 2.96 -2.78
CA ALA A 90 -10.49 1.64 -2.59
C ALA A 90 -11.50 1.26 -3.68
N CYS A 91 -12.20 2.23 -4.28
CA CYS A 91 -13.13 1.98 -5.38
C CYS A 91 -12.40 1.58 -6.67
N ALA A 92 -11.29 2.24 -6.99
CA ALA A 92 -10.46 1.89 -8.14
C ALA A 92 -9.84 0.50 -7.98
N VAL A 93 -9.37 0.18 -6.79
CA VAL A 93 -8.86 -1.15 -6.44
C VAL A 93 -9.96 -2.20 -6.57
N ALA A 94 -11.18 -1.94 -6.07
CA ALA A 94 -12.32 -2.85 -6.17
C ALA A 94 -12.68 -3.15 -7.63
N GLU A 95 -12.74 -2.13 -8.47
CA GLU A 95 -13.01 -2.28 -9.90
C GLU A 95 -11.98 -3.18 -10.59
N ARG A 96 -10.70 -2.92 -10.36
CA ARG A 96 -9.61 -3.67 -10.99
C ARG A 96 -9.52 -5.11 -10.52
N LEU A 97 -9.90 -5.39 -9.27
CA LEU A 97 -9.99 -6.76 -8.72
C LEU A 97 -11.26 -7.50 -9.17
N GLY A 98 -12.26 -6.78 -9.74
CA GLY A 98 -13.56 -7.35 -10.05
C GLY A 98 -14.43 -7.61 -8.82
N ALA A 99 -14.16 -6.92 -7.71
CA ALA A 99 -14.94 -7.01 -6.48
C ALA A 99 -16.20 -6.14 -6.56
N ALA A 100 -17.34 -6.69 -6.10
CA ALA A 100 -18.64 -6.01 -6.11
C ALA A 100 -19.11 -5.72 -4.68
N CYS A 101 -18.24 -5.16 -3.85
CA CYS A 101 -18.52 -4.83 -2.45
C CYS A 101 -18.36 -3.32 -2.19
N PRO A 102 -18.88 -2.81 -1.05
CA PRO A 102 -18.58 -1.46 -0.60
C PRO A 102 -17.05 -1.23 -0.48
N ALA A 103 -16.62 -0.03 -0.83
CA ALA A 103 -15.21 0.34 -0.80
C ALA A 103 -15.07 1.81 -0.38
N PHE A 104 -14.14 2.11 0.53
CA PHE A 104 -13.86 3.47 0.97
C PHE A 104 -12.44 3.61 1.53
N ASP A 105 -11.97 4.84 1.62
CA ASP A 105 -10.65 5.17 2.15
C ASP A 105 -10.72 5.62 3.61
N VAL A 106 -9.67 5.30 4.35
CA VAL A 106 -9.39 5.83 5.69
C VAL A 106 -8.16 6.72 5.61
N SER A 107 -8.34 8.01 5.85
CA SER A 107 -7.26 8.98 5.90
C SER A 107 -6.90 9.32 7.35
N ALA A 108 -6.02 8.52 7.95
CA ALA A 108 -5.60 8.67 9.35
C ALA A 108 -4.08 8.50 9.55
N ALA A 109 -3.30 8.76 8.52
CA ALA A 109 -1.83 8.68 8.52
C ALA A 109 -1.32 7.41 9.25
N CYS A 110 -0.45 7.55 10.24
CA CYS A 110 0.16 6.41 10.95
C CYS A 110 -0.84 5.51 11.68
N ALA A 111 -2.04 6.01 12.02
CA ALA A 111 -3.10 5.25 12.67
C ALA A 111 -4.05 4.56 11.67
N GLY A 112 -3.92 4.84 10.37
CA GLY A 112 -4.86 4.38 9.34
C GLY A 112 -5.03 2.87 9.28
N PHE A 113 -3.93 2.11 9.38
CA PHE A 113 -4.01 0.65 9.40
C PHE A 113 -4.82 0.10 10.57
N VAL A 114 -4.64 0.68 11.77
CA VAL A 114 -5.39 0.26 12.96
C VAL A 114 -6.87 0.56 12.81
N PHE A 115 -7.22 1.74 12.31
CA PHE A 115 -8.62 2.10 12.04
C PHE A 115 -9.23 1.25 10.93
N ALA A 116 -8.47 0.93 9.89
CA ALA A 116 -8.95 0.04 8.83
C ALA A 116 -9.25 -1.39 9.32
N LEU A 117 -8.56 -1.86 10.37
CA LEU A 117 -8.84 -3.14 11.02
C LEU A 117 -10.03 -3.10 11.97
N ASP A 118 -10.42 -1.92 12.46
CA ASP A 118 -11.51 -1.74 13.44
C ASP A 118 -12.87 -1.55 12.76
N VAL A 119 -12.89 -1.25 11.47
CA VAL A 119 -14.10 -1.09 10.68
C VAL A 119 -14.70 -2.44 10.29
#